data_63d2da07188c810828773929dbfe1e58
#
_entry.id   63d2da07188c810828773929dbfe1e58
#
_cell.length_a   1.000
_cell.length_b   1.000
_cell.length_c   1.000
_cell.angle_alpha   90.00
_cell.angle_beta   90.00
_cell.angle_gamma   90.00
#
_symmetry.space_group_name_H-M   'P 1'
#
loop_
_entity.id
_entity.type
_entity.pdbx_description
1 polymer ?
#
loop_
_entity_poly.entity_id
_entity_poly.type
_entity_poly.pdbx_seq_one_letter_code
_entity_poly.pdbx_strand_id
1 'polypeptide(L)'
;MPGLLTHLGVAVIGFLIIYFAFYKSKTKTKVIYGLAFAIGHLLPDLVDFGLLGIKMGSLNPSEIMKNPLFDTLAVFGHTLSNWLIIALVFVSIFLFLYEIEKISKKSLIAIIIATVLVLIGIAVHLKLDLLIQEKSYWI
;
A
#
# COMPACT_ATOMS: atom_id res chain seq x y z
N MET A 1 9.60 -14.36 -8.12
CA MET A 1 9.41 -13.19 -7.26
C MET A 1 10.47 -12.17 -7.58
N PRO A 2 10.11 -10.93 -7.95
CA PRO A 2 11.07 -9.86 -7.74
C PRO A 2 11.39 -9.96 -6.26
N GLY A 3 12.66 -10.15 -5.93
CA GLY A 3 13.01 -10.35 -4.53
C GLY A 3 12.54 -9.14 -3.72
N LEU A 4 12.27 -9.32 -2.44
CA LEU A 4 11.96 -8.25 -1.47
C LEU A 4 12.82 -6.98 -1.70
N LEU A 5 14.08 -7.15 -2.12
CA LEU A 5 15.00 -6.05 -2.45
C LEU A 5 14.51 -5.18 -3.61
N THR A 6 13.85 -5.76 -4.62
CA THR A 6 13.29 -5.00 -5.76
C THR A 6 12.13 -4.13 -5.28
N HIS A 7 11.18 -4.69 -4.52
CA HIS A 7 10.07 -3.93 -3.96
C HIS A 7 10.53 -2.86 -2.97
N LEU A 8 11.50 -3.16 -2.11
CA LEU A 8 12.11 -2.15 -1.23
C LEU A 8 12.79 -1.03 -2.03
N GLY A 9 13.52 -1.37 -3.09
CA GLY A 9 14.16 -0.39 -3.98
C GLY A 9 13.13 0.55 -4.61
N VAL A 10 12.04 0.00 -5.17
CA VAL A 10 10.94 0.79 -5.77
C VAL A 10 10.22 1.64 -4.71
N ALA A 11 9.98 1.10 -3.51
CA ALA A 11 9.39 1.85 -2.41
C ALA A 11 10.23 3.07 -2.00
N VAL A 12 11.56 2.89 -1.91
CA VAL A 12 12.51 3.98 -1.58
C VAL A 12 12.57 5.03 -2.70
N ILE A 13 12.67 4.60 -3.95
CA ILE A 13 12.70 5.51 -5.11
C ILE A 13 11.38 6.29 -5.17
N GLY A 14 10.25 5.62 -5.04
CA GLY A 14 8.93 6.26 -5.04
C GLY A 14 8.76 7.24 -3.88
N PHE A 15 9.22 6.87 -2.67
CA PHE A 15 9.28 7.81 -1.54
C PHE A 15 10.04 9.09 -1.90
N LEU A 16 11.22 8.97 -2.49
CA LEU A 16 12.05 10.13 -2.87
C LEU A 16 11.36 10.97 -3.95
N ILE A 17 10.78 10.34 -4.97
CA ILE A 17 10.03 11.05 -6.02
C ILE A 17 8.89 11.86 -5.41
N ILE A 18 8.07 11.27 -4.55
CA ILE A 18 6.97 11.97 -3.88
C ILE A 18 7.49 13.07 -2.97
N TYR A 19 8.54 12.81 -2.18
CA TYR A 19 9.16 13.80 -1.30
C TYR A 19 9.60 15.05 -2.07
N PHE A 20 10.21 14.89 -3.23
CA PHE A 20 10.65 16.02 -4.08
C PHE A 20 9.50 16.63 -4.88
N ALA A 21 8.50 15.86 -5.31
CA ALA A 21 7.33 16.39 -6.00
C ALA A 21 6.55 17.39 -5.12
N PHE A 22 6.50 17.15 -3.82
CA PHE A 22 5.86 18.06 -2.85
C PHE A 22 6.84 19.10 -2.25
N TYR A 23 7.85 19.55 -3.00
CA TYR A 23 8.92 20.43 -2.51
C TYR A 23 8.45 21.73 -1.83
N LYS A 24 7.28 22.27 -2.23
CA LYS A 24 6.66 23.46 -1.62
C LYS A 24 5.97 23.17 -0.28
N SER A 25 5.77 21.90 0.09
CA SER A 25 5.11 21.52 1.32
C SER A 25 6.09 21.51 2.50
N LYS A 26 5.53 21.56 3.73
CA LYS A 26 6.34 21.39 4.95
C LYS A 26 6.99 20.00 4.96
N THR A 27 8.20 19.87 5.52
CA THR A 27 8.95 18.62 5.57
C THR A 27 8.12 17.45 6.13
N LYS A 28 7.36 17.67 7.22
CA LYS A 28 6.47 16.66 7.79
C LYS A 28 5.45 16.13 6.77
N THR A 29 4.85 17.02 5.98
CA THR A 29 3.88 16.64 4.93
C THR A 29 4.54 15.82 3.84
N LYS A 30 5.73 16.21 3.38
CA LYS A 30 6.51 15.48 2.37
C LYS A 30 6.83 14.06 2.83
N VAL A 31 7.28 13.92 4.07
CA VAL A 31 7.58 12.61 4.67
C VAL A 31 6.33 11.74 4.75
N ILE A 32 5.20 12.29 5.22
CA ILE A 32 3.93 11.54 5.33
C ILE A 32 3.48 11.05 3.94
N TYR A 33 3.56 11.88 2.91
CA TYR A 33 3.13 11.51 1.56
C TYR A 33 4.08 10.48 0.92
N GLY A 34 5.39 10.65 1.11
CA GLY A 34 6.37 9.64 0.66
C GLY A 34 6.16 8.29 1.35
N LEU A 35 5.93 8.30 2.68
CA LEU A 35 5.61 7.09 3.42
C LEU A 35 4.28 6.45 2.99
N ALA A 36 3.25 7.26 2.68
CA ALA A 36 1.98 6.74 2.18
C ALA A 36 2.18 5.92 0.89
N PHE A 37 2.96 6.44 -0.07
CA PHE A 37 3.31 5.68 -1.27
C PHE A 37 4.11 4.41 -0.94
N ALA A 38 5.17 4.53 -0.13
CA ALA A 38 6.05 3.39 0.18
C ALA A 38 5.29 2.27 0.91
N ILE A 39 4.45 2.63 1.89
CA ILE A 39 3.58 1.69 2.59
C ILE A 39 2.62 1.03 1.59
N GLY A 40 1.94 1.82 0.74
CA GLY A 40 1.04 1.29 -0.28
C GLY A 40 1.74 0.29 -1.21
N HIS A 41 2.99 0.58 -1.61
CA HIS A 41 3.76 -0.34 -2.45
C HIS A 41 4.10 -1.66 -1.75
N LEU A 42 4.26 -1.68 -0.44
CA LEU A 42 4.60 -2.90 0.31
C LEU A 42 3.37 -3.63 0.86
N LEU A 43 2.19 -3.00 0.87
CA LEU A 43 0.98 -3.54 1.48
C LEU A 43 0.53 -4.90 0.92
N PRO A 44 0.54 -5.16 -0.40
CA PRO A 44 0.15 -6.47 -0.94
C PRO A 44 0.95 -7.60 -0.30
N ASP A 45 2.29 -7.51 -0.31
CA ASP A 45 3.17 -8.50 0.30
C ASP A 45 3.04 -8.59 1.83
N LEU A 46 2.70 -7.49 2.50
CA LEU A 46 2.44 -7.50 3.93
C LEU A 46 1.18 -8.28 4.29
N VAL A 47 0.19 -8.33 3.42
CA VAL A 47 -1.05 -9.07 3.67
C VAL A 47 -0.83 -10.57 3.59
N ASP A 48 -0.10 -11.06 2.62
CA ASP A 48 0.16 -12.50 2.47
C ASP A 48 1.39 -12.96 3.27
N PHE A 49 2.59 -12.50 2.93
CA PHE A 49 3.82 -12.90 3.61
C PHE A 49 3.92 -12.34 5.03
N GLY A 50 3.56 -11.08 5.24
CA GLY A 50 3.70 -10.43 6.54
C GLY A 50 2.79 -11.03 7.59
N LEU A 51 1.49 -11.15 7.33
CA LEU A 51 0.53 -11.70 8.30
C LEU A 51 0.80 -13.17 8.58
N LEU A 52 1.09 -13.97 7.55
CA LEU A 52 1.38 -15.40 7.75
C LEU A 52 2.74 -15.61 8.40
N GLY A 53 3.75 -14.81 8.05
CA GLY A 53 5.05 -14.85 8.70
C GLY A 53 4.95 -14.62 10.20
N ILE A 54 4.19 -13.61 10.63
CA ILE A 54 3.92 -13.35 12.05
C ILE A 54 3.18 -14.53 12.69
N LYS A 55 2.11 -15.05 12.04
CA LYS A 55 1.31 -16.14 12.55
C LYS A 55 2.12 -17.43 12.70
N MET A 56 3.03 -17.70 11.77
CA MET A 56 3.83 -18.92 11.76
C MET A 56 5.15 -18.80 12.54
N GLY A 57 5.53 -17.58 12.93
CA GLY A 57 6.84 -17.30 13.54
C GLY A 57 8.01 -17.57 12.58
N SER A 58 7.77 -17.53 11.27
CA SER A 58 8.77 -17.78 10.23
C SER A 58 8.80 -16.67 9.19
N LEU A 59 9.99 -16.26 8.78
CA LEU A 59 10.20 -15.33 7.66
C LEU A 59 10.66 -16.07 6.39
N ASN A 60 10.61 -17.41 6.39
CA ASN A 60 11.01 -18.20 5.23
C ASN A 60 9.85 -18.25 4.21
N PRO A 61 9.99 -17.62 3.01
CA PRO A 61 8.93 -17.58 2.01
C PRO A 61 8.43 -18.97 1.59
N SER A 62 9.34 -19.95 1.48
CA SER A 62 8.97 -21.31 1.07
C SER A 62 8.13 -22.06 2.12
N GLU A 63 8.21 -21.69 3.38
CA GLU A 63 7.34 -22.22 4.44
C GLU A 63 5.99 -21.51 4.42
N ILE A 64 6.00 -20.19 4.29
CA ILE A 64 4.79 -19.35 4.25
C ILE A 64 3.90 -19.75 3.07
N MET A 65 4.48 -19.95 1.89
CA MET A 65 3.75 -20.35 0.67
C MET A 65 3.09 -21.74 0.77
N LYS A 66 3.51 -22.59 1.69
CA LYS A 66 2.87 -23.90 1.96
C LYS A 66 1.64 -23.80 2.87
N ASN A 67 1.43 -22.63 3.47
CA ASN A 67 0.26 -22.42 4.32
C ASN A 67 -1.01 -22.38 3.47
N PRO A 68 -2.08 -23.15 3.83
CA PRO A 68 -3.32 -23.19 3.03
C PRO A 68 -4.06 -21.85 2.91
N LEU A 69 -3.75 -20.87 3.79
CA LEU A 69 -4.31 -19.52 3.71
C LEU A 69 -3.51 -18.61 2.77
N PHE A 70 -2.32 -19.03 2.32
CA PHE A 70 -1.45 -18.18 1.51
C PHE A 70 -2.14 -17.73 0.20
N ASP A 71 -2.68 -18.68 -0.56
CA ASP A 71 -3.35 -18.37 -1.83
C ASP A 71 -4.53 -17.40 -1.65
N THR A 72 -5.31 -17.56 -0.57
CA THR A 72 -6.45 -16.68 -0.26
C THR A 72 -5.98 -15.25 0.03
N LEU A 73 -4.95 -15.10 0.86
CA LEU A 73 -4.41 -13.79 1.21
C LEU A 73 -3.67 -13.15 0.02
N ALA A 74 -2.95 -13.94 -0.77
CA ALA A 74 -2.29 -13.47 -1.98
C ALA A 74 -3.32 -12.96 -3.01
N VAL A 75 -4.39 -13.70 -3.27
CA VAL A 75 -5.49 -13.22 -4.14
C VAL A 75 -6.08 -11.93 -3.60
N PHE A 76 -6.35 -11.86 -2.29
CA PHE A 76 -6.89 -10.65 -1.68
C PHE A 76 -5.94 -9.46 -1.79
N GLY A 77 -4.67 -9.62 -1.42
CA GLY A 77 -3.66 -8.57 -1.42
C GLY A 77 -3.29 -8.09 -2.82
N HIS A 78 -3.33 -8.98 -3.82
CA HIS A 78 -2.96 -8.67 -5.21
C HIS A 78 -4.16 -8.35 -6.12
N THR A 79 -5.34 -8.11 -5.56
CA THR A 79 -6.54 -7.68 -6.30
C THR A 79 -6.80 -6.19 -6.08
N LEU A 80 -6.61 -5.37 -7.11
CA LEU A 80 -6.74 -3.90 -7.03
C LEU A 80 -8.13 -3.45 -6.56
N SER A 81 -9.20 -4.14 -6.97
CA SER A 81 -10.57 -3.79 -6.57
C SER A 81 -10.78 -3.87 -5.06
N ASN A 82 -10.14 -4.81 -4.36
CA ASN A 82 -10.23 -4.91 -2.90
C ASN A 82 -9.67 -3.64 -2.24
N TRP A 83 -8.53 -3.15 -2.72
CA TRP A 83 -7.91 -1.93 -2.21
C TRP A 83 -8.73 -0.68 -2.52
N LEU A 84 -9.38 -0.63 -3.69
CA LEU A 84 -10.29 0.47 -4.03
C LEU A 84 -11.49 0.50 -3.09
N ILE A 85 -12.09 -0.65 -2.78
CA ILE A 85 -13.21 -0.74 -1.83
C ILE A 85 -12.76 -0.28 -0.43
N ILE A 86 -11.61 -0.78 0.05
CA ILE A 86 -11.05 -0.37 1.34
C ILE A 86 -10.80 1.13 1.38
N ALA A 87 -10.21 1.70 0.34
CA ALA A 87 -9.95 3.14 0.25
C ALA A 87 -11.24 3.97 0.23
N LEU A 88 -12.27 3.52 -0.49
CA LEU A 88 -13.59 4.18 -0.49
C LEU A 88 -14.23 4.19 0.88
N VAL A 89 -14.23 3.05 1.58
CA VAL A 89 -14.74 2.96 2.97
C VAL A 89 -13.93 3.89 3.88
N PHE A 90 -12.61 3.87 3.78
CA PHE A 90 -11.73 4.72 4.57
C PHE A 90 -12.02 6.20 4.35
N VAL A 91 -12.07 6.66 3.10
CA VAL A 91 -12.38 8.06 2.77
C VAL A 91 -13.79 8.44 3.24
N SER A 92 -14.78 7.55 3.11
CA SER A 92 -16.16 7.81 3.58
C SER A 92 -16.22 8.05 5.09
N ILE A 93 -15.44 7.32 5.88
CA ILE A 93 -15.33 7.55 7.33
C ILE A 93 -14.79 8.97 7.61
N PHE A 94 -13.77 9.42 6.91
CA PHE A 94 -13.20 10.75 7.11
C PHE A 94 -14.10 11.88 6.56
N LEU A 95 -14.86 11.63 5.51
CA LEU A 95 -15.90 12.54 5.06
C LEU A 95 -16.98 12.71 6.14
N PHE A 96 -17.43 11.62 6.74
CA PHE A 96 -18.38 11.67 7.86
C PHE A 96 -17.81 12.45 9.05
N LEU A 97 -16.55 12.21 9.42
CA LEU A 97 -15.87 12.95 10.50
C LEU A 97 -15.74 14.44 10.19
N TYR A 98 -15.61 14.81 8.92
CA TYR A 98 -15.60 16.19 8.48
C TYR A 98 -17.00 16.82 8.60
N GLU A 99 -18.05 16.14 8.17
CA GLU A 99 -19.44 16.61 8.27
C GLU A 99 -19.87 16.86 9.71
N ILE A 100 -19.43 16.03 10.65
CA ILE A 100 -19.69 16.24 12.09
C ILE A 100 -18.64 17.13 12.78
N GLU A 101 -17.88 17.90 12.00
CA GLU A 101 -16.88 18.89 12.46
C GLU A 101 -15.77 18.36 13.37
N LYS A 102 -15.47 17.03 13.32
CA LYS A 102 -14.37 16.43 14.10
C LYS A 102 -13.00 16.61 13.46
N ILE A 103 -12.95 16.89 12.16
CA ILE A 103 -11.69 17.18 11.45
C ILE A 103 -11.83 18.41 10.55
N SER A 104 -10.71 19.12 10.33
CA SER A 104 -10.69 20.29 9.45
C SER A 104 -10.68 19.89 7.97
N LYS A 105 -11.16 20.77 7.09
CA LYS A 105 -11.05 20.63 5.62
C LYS A 105 -9.60 20.34 5.19
N LYS A 106 -8.62 21.00 5.82
CA LYS A 106 -7.20 20.79 5.53
C LYS A 106 -6.75 19.37 5.87
N SER A 107 -7.20 18.83 7.01
CA SER A 107 -6.91 17.45 7.40
C SER A 107 -7.56 16.46 6.45
N LEU A 108 -8.83 16.68 6.06
CA LEU A 108 -9.53 15.84 5.09
C LEU A 108 -8.78 15.79 3.76
N ILE A 109 -8.38 16.93 3.20
CA ILE A 109 -7.62 16.98 1.95
C ILE A 109 -6.30 16.22 2.07
N ALA A 110 -5.58 16.38 3.18
CA ALA A 110 -4.32 15.66 3.40
C ALA A 110 -4.52 14.13 3.46
N ILE A 111 -5.61 13.68 4.09
CA ILE A 111 -5.97 12.25 4.17
C ILE A 111 -6.33 11.70 2.78
N ILE A 112 -7.12 12.42 2.00
CA ILE A 112 -7.47 12.01 0.63
C ILE A 112 -6.21 11.88 -0.22
N ILE A 113 -5.29 12.86 -0.18
CA ILE A 113 -4.03 12.81 -0.92
C ILE A 113 -3.20 11.60 -0.48
N ALA A 114 -3.07 11.36 0.83
CA ALA A 114 -2.34 10.21 1.34
C ALA A 114 -2.96 8.88 0.88
N THR A 115 -4.29 8.75 0.90
CA THR A 115 -5.01 7.57 0.42
C THR A 115 -4.78 7.32 -1.08
N VAL A 116 -4.79 8.37 -1.90
CA VAL A 116 -4.48 8.26 -3.32
C VAL A 116 -3.04 7.79 -3.54
N LEU A 117 -2.09 8.31 -2.75
CA LEU A 117 -0.68 7.88 -2.83
C LEU A 117 -0.49 6.41 -2.41
N VAL A 118 -1.22 5.93 -1.40
CA VAL A 118 -1.26 4.50 -1.05
C VAL A 118 -1.75 3.68 -2.24
N LEU A 119 -2.86 4.07 -2.87
CA LEU A 119 -3.41 3.35 -4.03
C LEU A 119 -2.44 3.36 -5.23
N ILE A 120 -1.74 4.47 -5.48
CA ILE A 120 -0.70 4.53 -6.51
C ILE A 120 0.44 3.56 -6.17
N GLY A 121 0.88 3.51 -4.91
CA GLY A 121 1.89 2.57 -4.45
C GLY A 121 1.49 1.12 -4.72
N ILE A 122 0.25 0.74 -4.36
CA ILE A 122 -0.32 -0.59 -4.62
C ILE A 122 -0.35 -0.88 -6.14
N ALA A 123 -0.85 0.06 -6.94
CA ALA A 123 -0.90 -0.12 -8.40
C ALA A 123 0.49 -0.31 -9.02
N VAL A 124 1.49 0.41 -8.54
CA VAL A 124 2.90 0.23 -8.98
C VAL A 124 3.43 -1.15 -8.57
N HIS A 125 3.12 -1.62 -7.35
CA HIS A 125 3.48 -2.97 -6.90
C HIS A 125 2.89 -4.04 -7.84
N LEU A 126 1.57 -4.02 -8.02
CA LEU A 126 0.85 -4.99 -8.85
C LEU A 126 1.33 -4.96 -10.31
N LYS A 127 1.68 -3.78 -10.83
CA LYS A 127 2.26 -3.65 -12.17
C LYS A 127 3.65 -4.24 -12.26
N LEU A 128 4.46 -4.08 -11.23
CA LEU A 128 5.80 -4.65 -11.17
C LEU A 128 5.75 -6.18 -11.19
N ASP A 129 4.85 -6.78 -10.39
CA ASP A 129 4.63 -8.23 -10.34
C ASP A 129 4.20 -8.78 -11.71
N LEU A 130 3.29 -8.06 -12.38
CA LEU A 130 2.85 -8.41 -13.72
C LEU A 130 4.00 -8.40 -14.74
N LEU A 131 4.90 -7.41 -14.64
CA LEU A 131 6.05 -7.27 -15.55
C LEU A 131 7.11 -8.37 -15.34
N ILE A 132 7.20 -8.93 -14.14
CA ILE A 132 8.18 -9.96 -13.78
C ILE A 132 7.55 -11.37 -13.79
N GLN A 133 6.39 -11.54 -14.43
CA GLN A 133 5.63 -12.80 -14.58
C GLN A 133 5.11 -13.37 -13.24
N GLU A 134 4.81 -12.54 -12.28
CA GLU A 134 4.11 -12.96 -11.07
C GLU A 134 2.59 -12.83 -11.21
N LYS A 135 1.87 -13.65 -10.43
CA LYS A 135 0.39 -13.60 -10.42
C LYS A 135 -0.09 -12.31 -9.79
N SER A 136 -0.38 -11.29 -10.57
CA SER A 136 -1.14 -10.15 -10.08
C SER A 136 -2.53 -10.10 -10.71
N TYR A 137 -3.53 -9.91 -9.86
CA TYR A 137 -4.92 -9.89 -10.25
C TYR A 137 -5.40 -8.43 -10.32
N TRP A 138 -5.59 -7.91 -11.53
CA TRP A 138 -6.01 -6.51 -11.73
C TRP A 138 -7.52 -6.29 -11.61
N ILE A 139 -8.31 -7.36 -11.52
CA ILE A 139 -9.78 -7.30 -11.49
C ILE A 139 -10.32 -8.14 -10.34
#